data_e38870c6de72951fcd9063a99fcc1d77
#
_entry.id   e38870c6de72951fcd9063a99fcc1d77
#
_cell.length_a   1.000
_cell.length_b   1.000
_cell.length_c   1.000
_cell.angle_alpha   90.00
_cell.angle_beta   90.00
_cell.angle_gamma   90.00
#
_symmetry.space_group_name_H-M   'P 1'
#
loop_
_entity.id
_entity.type
_entity.pdbx_description
1 polymer ?
#
loop_
_entity_poly.entity_id
_entity_poly.type
_entity_poly.pdbx_seq_one_letter_code
_entity_poly.pdbx_strand_id
1 'polypeptide(L)'
;MQISEFEWDEGNVLHFELGHGIEPEEAEEVFAYRPLFRKTKKGHYVALGSTGAGRCLTVIFEKKPKGIVRPVTGWDMNRSEVQYYKKHRR
;
A
#
# COMPACT_ATOMS: atom_id res chain seq x y z
N MET A 1 -2.59 -12.11 -5.70
CA MET A 1 -2.16 -12.35 -4.31
C MET A 1 -3.39 -12.48 -3.42
N GLN A 2 -3.41 -13.52 -2.61
CA GLN A 2 -4.52 -13.68 -1.67
C GLN A 2 -4.07 -13.21 -0.29
N ILE A 3 -4.83 -12.28 0.28
CA ILE A 3 -4.51 -11.69 1.58
C ILE A 3 -5.52 -12.20 2.60
N SER A 4 -5.02 -12.85 3.67
CA SER A 4 -5.89 -13.33 4.73
C SER A 4 -6.13 -12.24 5.78
N GLU A 5 -5.13 -11.42 6.05
CA GLU A 5 -5.29 -10.32 7.00
C GLU A 5 -4.17 -9.31 6.83
N PHE A 6 -4.41 -8.12 7.33
CA PHE A 6 -3.40 -7.06 7.43
C PHE A 6 -2.91 -7.00 8.87
N GLU A 7 -1.60 -6.90 9.04
CA GLU A 7 -1.00 -6.82 10.37
C GLU A 7 -0.74 -5.37 10.73
N TRP A 8 -1.53 -4.86 11.66
CA TRP A 8 -1.39 -3.52 12.20
C TRP A 8 -1.04 -3.58 13.67
N ASP A 9 -0.18 -2.68 14.11
CA ASP A 9 0.08 -2.44 15.52
C ASP A 9 0.29 -0.94 15.70
N GLU A 10 0.54 -0.51 16.93
CA GLU A 10 0.68 0.90 17.20
C GLU A 10 1.79 1.54 16.36
N GLY A 11 2.88 0.81 16.15
CA GLY A 11 4.02 1.35 15.42
C GLY A 11 3.69 1.74 13.98
N ASN A 12 3.14 0.80 13.19
CA ASN A 12 2.85 1.14 11.81
C ASN A 12 1.60 1.99 11.65
N VAL A 13 0.59 1.85 12.54
CA VAL A 13 -0.57 2.73 12.50
C VAL A 13 -0.16 4.18 12.68
N LEU A 14 0.64 4.46 13.71
CA LEU A 14 1.08 5.84 13.97
C LEU A 14 1.96 6.39 12.85
N HIS A 15 2.81 5.54 12.28
CA HIS A 15 3.65 5.96 11.17
C HIS A 15 2.80 6.42 9.97
N PHE A 16 1.76 5.65 9.63
CA PHE A 16 0.88 6.03 8.53
C PHE A 16 0.07 7.27 8.85
N GLU A 17 -0.53 7.33 10.04
CA GLU A 17 -1.41 8.45 10.40
C GLU A 17 -0.65 9.74 10.64
N LEU A 18 0.36 9.70 11.49
CA LEU A 18 1.09 10.91 11.86
C LEU A 18 2.15 11.31 10.84
N GLY A 19 2.78 10.31 10.22
CA GLY A 19 3.83 10.59 9.24
C GLY A 19 3.30 10.96 7.87
N HIS A 20 2.15 10.44 7.47
CA HIS A 20 1.67 10.58 6.10
C HIS A 20 0.18 10.88 5.98
N GLY A 21 -0.54 10.98 7.10
CA GLY A 21 -1.97 11.28 7.06
C GLY A 21 -2.80 10.20 6.39
N ILE A 22 -2.39 8.94 6.50
CA ILE A 22 -3.08 7.81 5.89
C ILE A 22 -3.71 6.97 6.98
N GLU A 23 -5.02 6.74 6.87
CA GLU A 23 -5.71 5.83 7.79
C GLU A 23 -5.43 4.38 7.39
N PRO A 24 -5.40 3.44 8.36
CA PRO A 24 -5.20 2.02 8.02
C PRO A 24 -6.17 1.51 6.97
N GLU A 25 -7.43 1.91 7.05
CA GLU A 25 -8.45 1.49 6.09
C GLU A 25 -8.11 1.95 4.68
N GLU A 26 -7.54 3.14 4.54
CA GLU A 26 -7.13 3.64 3.23
C GLU A 26 -6.00 2.81 2.65
N ALA A 27 -5.03 2.45 3.47
CA ALA A 27 -3.93 1.60 3.01
C ALA A 27 -4.45 0.23 2.57
N GLU A 28 -5.40 -0.33 3.32
CA GLU A 28 -5.99 -1.62 2.96
C GLU A 28 -6.76 -1.54 1.64
N GLU A 29 -7.47 -0.44 1.42
CA GLU A 29 -8.25 -0.25 0.18
C GLU A 29 -7.38 -0.28 -1.06
N VAL A 30 -6.13 0.13 -0.95
CA VAL A 30 -5.19 0.07 -2.08
C VAL A 30 -5.11 -1.35 -2.63
N PHE A 31 -5.18 -2.34 -1.77
CA PHE A 31 -5.07 -3.75 -2.17
C PHE A 31 -6.38 -4.28 -2.78
N ALA A 32 -7.49 -3.56 -2.62
CA ALA A 32 -8.79 -4.01 -3.09
C ALA A 32 -9.15 -3.48 -4.48
N TYR A 33 -8.59 -2.36 -4.90
CA TYR A 33 -8.99 -1.68 -6.14
C TYR A 33 -7.87 -1.69 -7.18
N ARG A 34 -7.69 -2.81 -7.88
CA ARG A 34 -6.76 -2.97 -9.01
C ARG A 34 -5.34 -2.47 -8.71
N PRO A 35 -4.71 -2.96 -7.66
CA PRO A 35 -3.36 -2.52 -7.33
C PRO A 35 -2.34 -3.04 -8.33
N LEU A 36 -1.25 -2.29 -8.49
CA LEU A 36 -0.05 -2.78 -9.16
C LEU A 36 0.96 -3.14 -8.09
N PHE A 37 1.59 -4.30 -8.23
CA PHE A 37 2.59 -4.76 -7.27
C PHE A 37 3.97 -4.75 -7.90
N ARG A 38 4.97 -4.34 -7.12
CA ARG A 38 6.37 -4.39 -7.52
C ARG A 38 7.19 -4.91 -6.34
N LYS A 39 8.33 -5.51 -6.65
CA LYS A 39 9.25 -5.99 -5.63
C LYS A 39 10.39 -4.98 -5.49
N THR A 40 10.76 -4.64 -4.25
CA THR A 40 11.90 -3.77 -4.01
C THR A 40 13.17 -4.61 -3.81
N LYS A 41 14.32 -3.93 -3.81
CA LYS A 41 15.60 -4.61 -3.62
C LYS A 41 15.81 -5.17 -2.23
N LYS A 42 15.08 -4.67 -1.24
CA LYS A 42 15.27 -5.04 0.16
C LYS A 42 14.31 -6.11 0.67
N GLY A 43 13.64 -6.80 -0.24
CA GLY A 43 12.69 -7.84 0.16
C GLY A 43 11.32 -7.32 0.53
N HIS A 44 11.10 -6.02 0.47
CA HIS A 44 9.78 -5.44 0.61
C HIS A 44 9.07 -5.43 -0.74
N TYR A 45 7.79 -5.17 -0.71
CA TYR A 45 6.96 -5.04 -1.90
C TYR A 45 6.30 -3.68 -1.91
N VAL A 46 5.92 -3.23 -3.09
CA VAL A 46 5.23 -1.96 -3.28
C VAL A 46 3.86 -2.25 -3.87
N ALA A 47 2.83 -1.65 -3.29
CA ALA A 47 1.49 -1.64 -3.87
C ALA A 47 1.19 -0.20 -4.29
N LEU A 48 0.86 -0.02 -5.56
CA LEU A 48 0.41 1.26 -6.10
C LEU A 48 -1.07 1.11 -6.40
N GLY A 49 -1.88 1.93 -5.83
CA GLY A 49 -3.30 1.80 -6.05
C GLY A 49 -4.09 3.00 -5.54
N SER A 50 -5.40 2.88 -5.62
CA SER A 50 -6.28 3.96 -5.21
C SER A 50 -7.22 3.49 -4.12
N THR A 51 -7.62 4.40 -3.25
CA THR A 51 -8.68 4.14 -2.28
C THR A 51 -10.02 4.22 -2.99
N GLY A 52 -11.08 3.79 -2.29
CA GLY A 52 -12.43 3.91 -2.84
C GLY A 52 -12.82 5.35 -3.12
N ALA A 53 -12.25 6.32 -2.40
CA ALA A 53 -12.50 7.73 -2.61
C ALA A 53 -11.63 8.35 -3.72
N GLY A 54 -10.75 7.55 -4.32
CA GLY A 54 -9.93 8.02 -5.43
C GLY A 54 -8.57 8.58 -5.04
N ARG A 55 -8.17 8.44 -3.77
CA ARG A 55 -6.85 8.87 -3.33
C ARG A 55 -5.81 7.87 -3.81
N CYS A 56 -4.80 8.32 -4.56
CA CYS A 56 -3.77 7.42 -5.09
C CYS A 56 -2.62 7.31 -4.10
N LEU A 57 -2.34 6.09 -3.67
CA LEU A 57 -1.34 5.83 -2.63
C LEU A 57 -0.29 4.84 -3.11
N THR A 58 0.93 5.00 -2.59
CA THR A 58 2.01 4.02 -2.69
C THR A 58 2.18 3.44 -1.29
N VAL A 59 2.09 2.13 -1.17
CA VAL A 59 2.22 1.44 0.12
C VAL A 59 3.35 0.43 0.03
N ILE A 60 4.31 0.55 0.94
CA ILE A 60 5.39 -0.43 1.08
C ILE A 60 4.95 -1.45 2.12
N PHE A 61 5.09 -2.71 1.82
CA PHE A 61 4.63 -3.76 2.74
C PHE A 61 5.54 -4.98 2.72
N GLU A 62 5.41 -5.78 3.76
CA GLU A 62 6.05 -7.07 3.89
C GLU A 62 5.02 -8.16 3.69
N LYS A 63 5.42 -9.24 3.01
CA LYS A 63 4.58 -10.44 2.90
C LYS A 63 5.03 -11.42 3.96
N LYS A 64 4.11 -11.84 4.78
CA LYS A 64 4.37 -12.83 5.82
C LYS A 64 3.66 -14.14 5.48
N PRO A 65 4.04 -15.24 6.13
CA PRO A 65 3.38 -16.52 5.86
C PRO A 65 1.87 -16.46 6.04
N LYS A 66 1.16 -17.35 5.36
CA LYS A 66 -0.30 -17.53 5.49
C LYS A 66 -1.11 -16.33 4.99
N GLY A 67 -0.55 -15.57 4.05
CA GLY A 67 -1.30 -14.48 3.43
C GLY A 67 -1.39 -13.23 4.28
N ILE A 68 -0.53 -13.08 5.28
CA ILE A 68 -0.51 -11.88 6.12
C ILE A 68 0.32 -10.81 5.43
N VAL A 69 -0.24 -9.60 5.35
CA VAL A 69 0.45 -8.43 4.79
C VAL A 69 0.68 -7.43 5.91
N ARG A 70 1.94 -7.02 6.10
CA ARG A 70 2.27 -5.98 7.08
C ARG A 70 2.63 -4.70 6.35
N PRO A 71 1.77 -3.68 6.37
CA PRO A 71 2.12 -2.38 5.82
C PRO A 71 3.26 -1.76 6.65
N VAL A 72 4.26 -1.20 5.97
CA VAL A 72 5.44 -0.62 6.61
C VAL A 72 5.39 0.89 6.55
N THR A 73 5.18 1.44 5.38
CA THR A 73 5.07 2.88 5.17
C THR A 73 4.26 3.13 3.89
N GLY A 74 3.84 4.36 3.70
CA GLY A 74 3.11 4.72 2.51
C GLY A 74 3.03 6.23 2.37
N TRP A 75 2.69 6.67 1.18
CA TRP A 75 2.57 8.11 0.90
C TRP A 75 1.63 8.31 -0.27
N ASP A 76 1.16 9.55 -0.44
CA ASP A 76 0.42 9.90 -1.64
C ASP A 76 1.36 9.77 -2.83
N MET A 77 0.88 9.18 -3.92
CA MET A 77 1.71 9.02 -5.11
C MET A 77 2.23 10.36 -5.57
N ASN A 78 3.53 10.39 -5.92
CA ASN A 78 4.07 11.56 -6.59
C ASN A 78 3.66 11.50 -8.07
N ARG A 79 3.99 12.55 -8.82
CA ARG A 79 3.57 12.68 -10.21
C ARG A 79 4.04 11.51 -11.08
N SER A 80 5.28 11.10 -10.89
CA SER A 80 5.87 10.00 -11.64
C SER A 80 5.13 8.69 -11.35
N GLU A 81 4.81 8.45 -10.09
CA GLU A 81 4.08 7.25 -9.67
C GLU A 81 2.66 7.24 -10.22
N VAL A 82 1.99 8.38 -10.23
CA VAL A 82 0.65 8.48 -10.81
C VAL A 82 0.68 8.14 -12.30
N GLN A 83 1.66 8.66 -13.02
CA GLN A 83 1.80 8.38 -14.44
C GLN A 83 2.07 6.90 -14.69
N TYR A 84 2.97 6.31 -13.91
CA TYR A 84 3.27 4.89 -14.02
C TYR A 84 2.03 4.03 -13.74
N TYR A 85 1.31 4.35 -12.67
CA TYR A 85 0.12 3.60 -12.28
C TYR A 85 -0.96 3.66 -13.36
N LYS A 86 -1.24 4.86 -13.88
CA LYS A 86 -2.25 5.01 -14.92
C LYS A 86 -1.89 4.29 -16.20
N LYS A 87 -0.60 4.24 -16.53
CA LYS A 87 -0.12 3.57 -17.74
C LYS A 87 -0.23 2.05 -17.63
N HIS A 88 -0.02 1.49 -16.46
CA HIS A 88 0.10 0.04 -16.29
C HIS A 88 -1.10 -0.65 -15.66
N ARG A 89 -2.04 0.10 -15.09
CA ARG A 89 -3.24 -0.53 -14.53
C ARG A 89 -4.15 -1.02 -15.63
N ARG A 90 -4.94 -2.04 -15.29
CA ARG A 90 -5.89 -2.59 -16.25
C ARG A 90 -7.31 -2.35 -15.85
#